data_ed1cabb2f0431bc6260f9dbf408d0ef0
#
_entry.id   ed1cabb2f0431bc6260f9dbf408d0ef0
#
_cell.length_a   1.000
_cell.length_b   1.000
_cell.length_c   1.000
_cell.angle_alpha   90.00
_cell.angle_beta   90.00
_cell.angle_gamma   90.00
#
_symmetry.space_group_name_H-M   'P 1'
#
loop_
_entity.id
_entity.type
_entity.pdbx_description
1 polymer ?
#
loop_
_entity_poly.entity_id
_entity_poly.type
_entity_poly.pdbx_seq_one_letter_code
_entity_poly.pdbx_strand_id
1 'polypeptide(L)'
;MARGRLPVVGHAWPMMRDPLGFLGSLARQGPLVRIAFGPVKAIVVCDAELAQQVFRDDRTFDKGGPFADRVRDVVGNNLSTCPHHEHRRQRRLLQPAFHVGRFDAYGRTMSAQIAARVDAWRDGQVLDVPAEMGMLATNVLTATMFSDTLSPAELKRSQEDADVLATDVLPRMMMPKALTRLPLPVNVRFERAHVRLRAMIEAIVRARREEGGDRGDLLSALLAGYDEESTGADRTLSDHEVVNQMLTFHLAGSETTAVTLAWALHLIARHPDVERRLHAEVDAVLAGRTAGPGDVAALELTGRVITETLRLRSPVYVLTREVTADTELGGHPLPAGTVLAYSPYPIHHNADLHPDPQRFDPDRWDPARKPARHAFVPFANGARKCIGDKFSLMEATLALASIVARWRLQHVPGGEDVRPAAAAVIRPRRLRMRVTSRVS
;
A
#
# COMPACT_ATOMS: atom_id res chain seq x y z
N MET A 1 27.23 11.20 1.10
CA MET A 1 26.58 10.97 -0.21
C MET A 1 26.68 9.49 -0.52
N ALA A 2 25.60 8.85 -0.88
CA ALA A 2 25.58 7.43 -1.22
C ALA A 2 26.51 7.10 -2.41
N ARG A 3 26.98 5.85 -2.46
CA ARG A 3 27.75 5.34 -3.60
C ARG A 3 26.85 5.13 -4.82
N GLY A 4 27.41 5.22 -6.03
CA GLY A 4 26.66 4.98 -7.28
C GLY A 4 25.96 6.22 -7.85
N ARG A 5 26.30 7.42 -7.40
CA ARG A 5 25.80 8.67 -7.97
C ARG A 5 26.35 8.87 -9.39
N LEU A 6 25.45 9.08 -10.35
CA LEU A 6 25.81 9.46 -11.72
C LEU A 6 25.70 10.97 -11.93
N PRO A 7 26.46 11.56 -12.85
CA PRO A 7 26.28 12.95 -13.25
C PRO A 7 24.84 13.22 -13.69
N VAL A 8 24.31 14.41 -13.41
CA VAL A 8 22.97 14.90 -13.77
C VAL A 8 21.82 14.13 -13.09
N VAL A 9 21.74 12.80 -13.26
CA VAL A 9 20.60 11.98 -12.79
C VAL A 9 20.72 11.51 -11.34
N GLY A 10 21.90 11.67 -10.72
CA GLY A 10 22.10 11.24 -9.34
C GLY A 10 22.00 9.73 -9.15
N HIS A 11 21.13 9.28 -8.22
CA HIS A 11 20.89 7.86 -7.91
C HIS A 11 19.63 7.30 -8.58
N ALA A 12 19.07 8.02 -9.56
CA ALA A 12 17.88 7.56 -10.27
C ALA A 12 18.10 6.21 -10.96
N TRP A 13 19.27 6.04 -11.60
CA TRP A 13 19.59 4.80 -12.33
C TRP A 13 19.68 3.56 -11.42
N PRO A 14 20.48 3.53 -10.32
CA PRO A 14 20.48 2.39 -9.41
C PRO A 14 19.11 2.12 -8.80
N MET A 15 18.35 3.16 -8.46
CA MET A 15 16.98 3.00 -7.93
C MET A 15 16.03 2.34 -8.95
N MET A 16 16.13 2.66 -10.22
CA MET A 16 15.28 2.06 -11.27
C MET A 16 15.72 0.64 -11.64
N ARG A 17 17.03 0.37 -11.62
CA ARG A 17 17.58 -0.93 -12.03
C ARG A 17 17.38 -2.01 -10.97
N ASP A 18 17.64 -1.67 -9.70
CA ASP A 18 17.53 -2.56 -8.55
C ASP A 18 17.15 -1.75 -7.30
N PRO A 19 15.86 -1.41 -7.13
CA PRO A 19 15.40 -0.55 -6.05
C PRO A 19 15.70 -1.11 -4.66
N LEU A 20 15.50 -2.41 -4.46
CA LEU A 20 15.69 -3.04 -3.16
C LEU A 20 17.18 -3.22 -2.85
N GLY A 21 17.99 -3.64 -3.81
CA GLY A 21 19.44 -3.72 -3.63
C GLY A 21 20.06 -2.35 -3.37
N PHE A 22 19.60 -1.30 -4.04
CA PHE A 22 20.04 0.06 -3.77
C PHE A 22 19.68 0.49 -2.35
N LEU A 23 18.41 0.37 -1.94
CA LEU A 23 17.97 0.75 -0.60
C LEU A 23 18.70 -0.04 0.49
N GLY A 24 18.85 -1.36 0.34
CA GLY A 24 19.61 -2.20 1.26
C GLY A 24 21.08 -1.82 1.36
N SER A 25 21.67 -1.28 0.28
CA SER A 25 23.06 -0.81 0.28
C SER A 25 23.26 0.43 1.13
N LEU A 26 22.21 1.24 1.34
CA LEU A 26 22.30 2.50 2.10
C LEU A 26 22.55 2.24 3.58
N ALA A 27 21.89 1.26 4.18
CA ALA A 27 22.06 0.93 5.60
C ALA A 27 23.53 0.59 5.97
N ARG A 28 24.27 -0.02 5.02
CA ARG A 28 25.69 -0.31 5.21
C ARG A 28 26.60 0.93 5.15
N GLN A 29 26.06 2.08 4.75
CA GLN A 29 26.82 3.34 4.62
C GLN A 29 26.61 4.29 5.82
N GLY A 30 25.65 3.97 6.69
CA GLY A 30 25.38 4.71 7.92
C GLY A 30 23.89 4.87 8.21
N PRO A 31 23.55 5.43 9.39
CA PRO A 31 22.18 5.62 9.83
C PRO A 31 21.44 6.70 9.03
N LEU A 32 22.16 7.71 8.53
CA LEU A 32 21.65 8.80 7.69
C LEU A 32 22.49 8.91 6.43
N VAL A 33 21.90 8.69 5.27
CA VAL A 33 22.62 8.63 4.00
C VAL A 33 22.06 9.63 2.99
N ARG A 34 22.91 10.56 2.52
CA ARG A 34 22.51 11.52 1.49
C ARG A 34 22.42 10.86 0.11
N ILE A 35 21.28 11.07 -0.56
CA ILE A 35 21.03 10.68 -1.94
C ILE A 35 20.67 11.90 -2.79
N ALA A 36 20.67 11.74 -4.11
CA ALA A 36 20.23 12.78 -5.03
C ALA A 36 19.47 12.15 -6.22
N PHE A 37 18.38 12.78 -6.63
CA PHE A 37 17.63 12.49 -7.86
C PHE A 37 17.60 13.76 -8.70
N GLY A 38 18.45 13.85 -9.69
CA GLY A 38 18.67 15.11 -10.39
C GLY A 38 19.09 16.23 -9.42
N PRO A 39 18.40 17.37 -9.42
CA PRO A 39 18.66 18.47 -8.50
C PRO A 39 18.15 18.25 -7.08
N VAL A 40 17.22 17.33 -6.89
CA VAL A 40 16.60 17.06 -5.58
C VAL A 40 17.54 16.22 -4.74
N LYS A 41 17.88 16.74 -3.56
CA LYS A 41 18.70 16.03 -2.56
C LYS A 41 17.78 15.59 -1.43
N ALA A 42 18.02 14.39 -0.90
CA ALA A 42 17.32 13.88 0.27
C ALA A 42 18.30 13.13 1.19
N ILE A 43 17.94 13.01 2.46
CA ILE A 43 18.64 12.19 3.45
C ILE A 43 17.76 10.97 3.73
N VAL A 44 18.26 9.78 3.46
CA VAL A 44 17.57 8.53 3.79
C VAL A 44 17.89 8.14 5.22
N VAL A 45 16.85 7.95 6.00
CA VAL A 45 16.92 7.44 7.37
C VAL A 45 16.92 5.91 7.27
N CYS A 46 18.05 5.28 7.56
CA CYS A 46 18.26 3.83 7.47
C CYS A 46 18.19 3.14 8.84
N ASP A 47 18.26 3.91 9.92
CA ASP A 47 18.19 3.44 11.29
C ASP A 47 16.76 3.43 11.82
N ALA A 48 16.37 2.37 12.53
CA ALA A 48 15.00 2.18 12.99
C ALA A 48 14.61 3.15 14.13
N GLU A 49 15.54 3.50 15.02
CA GLU A 49 15.26 4.41 16.13
C GLU A 49 15.14 5.85 15.63
N LEU A 50 16.02 6.25 14.70
CA LEU A 50 15.91 7.56 14.05
C LEU A 50 14.62 7.67 13.23
N ALA A 51 14.21 6.60 12.56
CA ALA A 51 12.92 6.56 11.87
C ALA A 51 11.75 6.73 12.86
N GLN A 52 11.82 6.15 14.07
CA GLN A 52 10.81 6.38 15.12
C GLN A 52 10.78 7.83 15.60
N GLN A 53 11.92 8.51 15.70
CA GLN A 53 11.97 9.94 16.04
C GLN A 53 11.21 10.76 14.98
N VAL A 54 11.48 10.51 13.70
CA VAL A 54 10.77 11.15 12.58
C VAL A 54 9.27 10.87 12.61
N PHE A 55 8.84 9.66 12.99
CA PHE A 55 7.41 9.32 13.08
C PHE A 55 6.69 9.97 14.25
N ARG A 56 7.38 10.22 15.37
CA ARG A 56 6.79 10.80 16.58
C ARG A 56 6.58 12.30 16.47
N ASP A 57 7.46 12.99 15.77
CA ASP A 57 7.41 14.44 15.61
C ASP A 57 6.98 14.81 14.17
N ASP A 58 5.70 14.62 13.87
CA ASP A 58 5.13 14.94 12.56
C ASP A 58 4.89 16.45 12.37
N ARG A 59 5.21 17.27 13.36
CA ARG A 59 5.23 18.74 13.25
C ARG A 59 6.55 19.22 12.66
N THR A 60 7.67 18.77 13.21
CA THR A 60 9.01 19.10 12.69
C THR A 60 9.33 18.36 11.40
N PHE A 61 8.87 17.11 11.27
CA PHE A 61 9.05 16.25 10.08
C PHE A 61 7.71 16.07 9.36
N ASP A 62 7.28 17.12 8.66
CA ASP A 62 5.94 17.17 8.05
C ASP A 62 5.88 16.64 6.62
N LYS A 63 4.67 16.59 6.06
CA LYS A 63 4.39 16.26 4.65
C LYS A 63 4.70 17.46 3.77
N GLY A 64 5.85 17.44 3.14
CA GLY A 64 6.32 18.53 2.28
C GLY A 64 7.41 18.06 1.31
N GLY A 65 7.95 19.05 0.61
CA GLY A 65 9.01 18.88 -0.36
C GLY A 65 8.55 18.38 -1.73
N PRO A 66 9.47 18.37 -2.71
CA PRO A 66 9.14 18.18 -4.12
C PRO A 66 8.39 16.89 -4.45
N PHE A 67 8.62 15.81 -3.69
CA PHE A 67 7.91 14.54 -3.90
C PHE A 67 6.49 14.58 -3.37
N ALA A 68 6.28 15.13 -2.16
CA ALA A 68 4.95 15.27 -1.57
C ALA A 68 4.06 16.18 -2.42
N ASP A 69 4.62 17.27 -2.97
CA ASP A 69 3.91 18.18 -3.87
C ASP A 69 3.43 17.45 -5.13
N ARG A 70 4.26 16.58 -5.71
CA ARG A 70 3.88 15.78 -6.88
C ARG A 70 2.77 14.78 -6.59
N VAL A 71 2.77 14.17 -5.41
CA VAL A 71 1.66 13.31 -4.99
C VAL A 71 0.39 14.14 -4.80
N ARG A 72 0.50 15.32 -4.19
CA ARG A 72 -0.62 16.26 -3.99
C ARG A 72 -1.22 16.73 -5.32
N ASP A 73 -0.41 16.92 -6.37
CA ASP A 73 -0.88 17.25 -7.72
C ASP A 73 -1.81 16.15 -8.29
N VAL A 74 -1.69 14.89 -7.84
CA VAL A 74 -2.50 13.76 -8.30
C VAL A 74 -3.74 13.54 -7.44
N VAL A 75 -3.55 13.44 -6.12
CA VAL A 75 -4.64 13.03 -5.21
C VAL A 75 -5.26 14.20 -4.44
N GLY A 76 -4.80 15.41 -4.68
CA GLY A 76 -5.26 16.61 -3.98
C GLY A 76 -4.76 16.68 -2.54
N ASN A 77 -5.33 17.61 -1.77
CA ASN A 77 -5.10 17.72 -0.34
C ASN A 77 -6.00 16.71 0.39
N ASN A 78 -5.39 15.79 1.12
CA ASN A 78 -6.06 14.68 1.81
C ASN A 78 -5.21 14.18 2.98
N LEU A 79 -5.68 13.18 3.73
CA LEU A 79 -5.00 12.66 4.91
C LEU A 79 -3.53 12.26 4.67
N SER A 80 -3.20 11.79 3.47
CA SER A 80 -1.83 11.33 3.14
C SER A 80 -0.88 12.47 2.75
N THR A 81 -1.43 13.62 2.30
CA THR A 81 -0.67 14.74 1.71
C THR A 81 -0.80 16.05 2.49
N CYS A 82 -1.79 16.18 3.39
CA CYS A 82 -2.04 17.40 4.13
C CYS A 82 -0.91 17.74 5.10
N PRO A 83 -0.65 19.03 5.36
CA PRO A 83 0.30 19.48 6.36
C PRO A 83 -0.17 19.16 7.78
N HIS A 84 0.75 19.28 8.76
CA HIS A 84 0.52 18.93 10.16
C HIS A 84 -0.73 19.60 10.75
N HIS A 85 -0.92 20.89 10.51
CA HIS A 85 -2.03 21.66 11.09
C HIS A 85 -3.43 21.19 10.64
N GLU A 86 -3.55 20.57 9.45
CA GLU A 86 -4.82 20.04 8.94
C GLU A 86 -5.01 18.54 9.28
N HIS A 87 -3.90 17.82 9.52
CA HIS A 87 -3.92 16.37 9.65
C HIS A 87 -4.80 15.89 10.80
N ARG A 88 -4.74 16.56 11.95
CA ARG A 88 -5.50 16.14 13.15
C ARG A 88 -7.01 16.18 12.89
N ARG A 89 -7.50 17.27 12.26
CA ARG A 89 -8.91 17.39 11.85
C ARG A 89 -9.29 16.29 10.86
N GLN A 90 -8.56 16.14 9.77
CA GLN A 90 -8.86 15.12 8.77
C GLN A 90 -8.85 13.71 9.39
N ARG A 91 -7.87 13.42 10.24
CA ARG A 91 -7.77 12.11 10.92
C ARG A 91 -8.99 11.82 11.78
N ARG A 92 -9.49 12.79 12.56
CA ARG A 92 -10.69 12.62 13.39
C ARG A 92 -11.94 12.35 12.54
N LEU A 93 -12.12 13.08 11.45
CA LEU A 93 -13.24 12.90 10.53
C LEU A 93 -13.24 11.53 9.83
N LEU A 94 -12.07 10.98 9.55
CA LEU A 94 -11.92 9.72 8.82
C LEU A 94 -11.85 8.48 9.72
N GLN A 95 -11.33 8.63 10.95
CA GLN A 95 -11.09 7.50 11.85
C GLN A 95 -12.33 6.65 12.15
N PRO A 96 -13.55 7.21 12.29
CA PRO A 96 -14.78 6.43 12.51
C PRO A 96 -15.09 5.44 11.39
N ALA A 97 -14.73 5.76 10.14
CA ALA A 97 -14.90 4.86 9.00
C ALA A 97 -14.00 3.62 9.07
N PHE A 98 -12.87 3.70 9.79
CA PHE A 98 -11.93 2.61 10.03
C PHE A 98 -12.03 2.05 11.45
N HIS A 99 -13.16 2.27 12.14
CA HIS A 99 -13.39 1.71 13.47
C HIS A 99 -13.70 0.21 13.39
N VAL A 100 -13.19 -0.56 14.37
CA VAL A 100 -13.33 -2.03 14.40
C VAL A 100 -14.78 -2.49 14.31
N GLY A 101 -15.74 -1.73 14.84
CA GLY A 101 -17.17 -2.03 14.78
C GLY A 101 -17.77 -2.09 13.36
N ARG A 102 -17.10 -1.54 12.35
CA ARG A 102 -17.51 -1.63 10.94
C ARG A 102 -16.88 -2.81 10.20
N PHE A 103 -15.85 -3.43 10.76
CA PHE A 103 -15.05 -4.44 10.06
C PHE A 103 -15.82 -5.73 9.76
N ASP A 104 -16.80 -6.07 10.58
CA ASP A 104 -17.65 -7.24 10.31
C ASP A 104 -18.47 -7.05 9.03
N ALA A 105 -19.05 -5.87 8.82
CA ALA A 105 -19.78 -5.55 7.60
C ALA A 105 -18.84 -5.50 6.38
N TYR A 106 -17.71 -4.79 6.49
CA TYR A 106 -16.70 -4.74 5.43
C TYR A 106 -16.18 -6.14 5.08
N GLY A 107 -15.88 -6.96 6.09
CA GLY A 107 -15.41 -8.32 5.90
C GLY A 107 -16.39 -9.22 5.16
N ARG A 108 -17.70 -9.08 5.39
CA ARG A 108 -18.72 -9.81 4.60
C ARG A 108 -18.68 -9.39 3.12
N THR A 109 -18.61 -8.09 2.85
CA THR A 109 -18.46 -7.58 1.48
C THR A 109 -17.17 -8.07 0.82
N MET A 110 -16.04 -8.01 1.54
CA MET A 110 -14.75 -8.54 1.08
C MET A 110 -14.87 -10.01 0.71
N SER A 111 -15.42 -10.84 1.61
CA SER A 111 -15.57 -12.29 1.39
C SER A 111 -16.43 -12.61 0.16
N ALA A 112 -17.52 -11.88 -0.06
CA ALA A 112 -18.37 -12.06 -1.23
C ALA A 112 -17.61 -11.76 -2.53
N GLN A 113 -16.87 -10.66 -2.60
CA GLN A 113 -16.09 -10.28 -3.78
C GLN A 113 -14.90 -11.22 -4.02
N ILE A 114 -14.24 -11.68 -2.95
CA ILE A 114 -13.18 -12.69 -3.01
C ILE A 114 -13.73 -14.01 -3.56
N ALA A 115 -14.86 -14.51 -3.03
CA ALA A 115 -15.50 -15.71 -3.50
C ALA A 115 -15.83 -15.63 -5.00
N ALA A 116 -16.52 -14.58 -5.42
CA ALA A 116 -16.90 -14.38 -6.81
C ALA A 116 -15.70 -14.43 -7.76
N ARG A 117 -14.54 -13.90 -7.32
CA ARG A 117 -13.33 -13.88 -8.14
C ARG A 117 -12.60 -15.22 -8.15
N VAL A 118 -12.43 -15.83 -6.98
CA VAL A 118 -11.69 -17.09 -6.81
C VAL A 118 -12.45 -18.28 -7.42
N ASP A 119 -13.79 -18.26 -7.38
CA ASP A 119 -14.66 -19.29 -7.97
C ASP A 119 -14.67 -19.27 -9.51
N ALA A 120 -14.30 -18.13 -10.11
CA ALA A 120 -14.22 -18.01 -11.57
C ALA A 120 -12.94 -18.66 -12.15
N TRP A 121 -11.97 -19.04 -11.35
CA TRP A 121 -10.75 -19.69 -11.82
C TRP A 121 -11.03 -21.12 -12.30
N ARG A 122 -10.15 -21.65 -13.14
CA ARG A 122 -10.28 -22.98 -13.71
C ARG A 122 -9.01 -23.79 -13.46
N ASP A 123 -9.16 -25.07 -13.21
CA ASP A 123 -8.03 -25.98 -13.08
C ASP A 123 -7.12 -25.94 -14.30
N GLY A 124 -5.81 -25.92 -14.08
CA GLY A 124 -4.80 -25.81 -15.14
C GLY A 124 -4.63 -24.40 -15.74
N GLN A 125 -5.47 -23.42 -15.39
CA GLN A 125 -5.36 -22.04 -15.87
C GLN A 125 -4.02 -21.42 -15.47
N VAL A 126 -3.45 -20.60 -16.37
CA VAL A 126 -2.28 -19.79 -16.07
C VAL A 126 -2.71 -18.35 -15.84
N LEU A 127 -2.49 -17.86 -14.63
CA LEU A 127 -2.81 -16.49 -14.23
C LEU A 127 -1.61 -15.57 -14.42
N ASP A 128 -1.85 -14.34 -14.87
CA ASP A 128 -0.98 -13.19 -14.58
C ASP A 128 -1.32 -12.71 -13.17
N VAL A 129 -0.52 -13.14 -12.19
CA VAL A 129 -0.86 -12.97 -10.76
C VAL A 129 -0.97 -11.49 -10.36
N PRO A 130 -0.09 -10.57 -10.78
CA PRO A 130 -0.26 -9.14 -10.50
C PRO A 130 -1.58 -8.58 -11.02
N ALA A 131 -1.96 -8.90 -12.27
CA ALA A 131 -3.21 -8.42 -12.85
C ALA A 131 -4.43 -9.02 -12.14
N GLU A 132 -4.36 -10.32 -11.80
CA GLU A 132 -5.45 -11.03 -11.13
C GLU A 132 -5.67 -10.51 -9.70
N MET A 133 -4.59 -10.31 -8.92
CA MET A 133 -4.68 -9.72 -7.58
C MET A 133 -5.10 -8.25 -7.63
N GLY A 134 -4.71 -7.53 -8.68
CA GLY A 134 -5.18 -6.17 -8.95
C GLY A 134 -6.69 -6.11 -9.11
N MET A 135 -7.28 -6.98 -9.95
CA MET A 135 -8.74 -7.07 -10.10
C MET A 135 -9.44 -7.46 -8.80
N LEU A 136 -8.89 -8.45 -8.08
CA LEU A 136 -9.45 -8.88 -6.80
C LEU A 136 -9.49 -7.72 -5.80
N ALA A 137 -8.36 -7.07 -5.55
CA ALA A 137 -8.28 -5.98 -4.59
C ALA A 137 -9.11 -4.76 -5.01
N THR A 138 -9.18 -4.43 -6.32
CA THR A 138 -10.03 -3.34 -6.80
C THR A 138 -11.51 -3.66 -6.60
N ASN A 139 -11.95 -4.88 -6.90
CA ASN A 139 -13.35 -5.29 -6.69
C ASN A 139 -13.72 -5.23 -5.20
N VAL A 140 -12.89 -5.80 -4.33
CA VAL A 140 -13.09 -5.79 -2.88
C VAL A 140 -13.18 -4.36 -2.36
N LEU A 141 -12.20 -3.54 -2.71
CA LEU A 141 -12.13 -2.16 -2.23
C LEU A 141 -13.31 -1.34 -2.73
N THR A 142 -13.63 -1.42 -4.04
CA THR A 142 -14.70 -0.62 -4.64
C THR A 142 -16.07 -1.01 -4.07
N ALA A 143 -16.36 -2.30 -3.90
CA ALA A 143 -17.58 -2.76 -3.25
C ALA A 143 -17.67 -2.29 -1.79
N THR A 144 -16.57 -2.30 -1.05
CA THR A 144 -16.53 -1.82 0.34
C THR A 144 -16.63 -0.29 0.43
N MET A 145 -16.10 0.43 -0.56
CA MET A 145 -16.16 1.89 -0.62
C MET A 145 -17.52 2.43 -1.06
N PHE A 146 -18.17 1.77 -2.03
CA PHE A 146 -19.30 2.33 -2.77
C PHE A 146 -20.54 1.43 -2.83
N SER A 147 -20.54 0.24 -2.19
CA SER A 147 -21.67 -0.70 -2.14
C SER A 147 -22.21 -1.07 -3.54
N ASP A 148 -21.38 -1.73 -4.35
CA ASP A 148 -21.76 -2.28 -5.67
C ASP A 148 -22.35 -1.26 -6.67
N THR A 149 -21.97 0.01 -6.54
CA THR A 149 -22.47 1.10 -7.40
C THR A 149 -21.92 1.04 -8.84
N LEU A 150 -20.84 0.29 -9.07
CA LEU A 150 -20.15 0.21 -10.38
C LEU A 150 -20.47 -1.08 -11.12
N SER A 151 -20.73 -0.93 -12.43
CA SER A 151 -20.83 -2.08 -13.36
C SER A 151 -19.45 -2.75 -13.55
N PRO A 152 -19.42 -4.03 -14.02
CA PRO A 152 -18.16 -4.72 -14.31
C PRO A 152 -17.26 -3.97 -15.31
N ALA A 153 -17.84 -3.26 -16.27
CA ALA A 153 -17.09 -2.46 -17.24
C ALA A 153 -16.44 -1.22 -16.60
N GLU A 154 -17.13 -0.56 -15.68
CA GLU A 154 -16.61 0.58 -14.92
C GLU A 154 -15.53 0.14 -13.94
N LEU A 155 -15.70 -0.98 -13.24
CA LEU A 155 -14.69 -1.58 -12.38
C LEU A 155 -13.40 -1.86 -13.14
N LYS A 156 -13.51 -2.52 -14.29
CA LYS A 156 -12.35 -2.81 -15.14
C LYS A 156 -11.64 -1.53 -15.58
N ARG A 157 -12.41 -0.52 -16.02
CA ARG A 157 -11.84 0.76 -16.45
C ARG A 157 -11.18 1.51 -15.30
N SER A 158 -11.78 1.51 -14.11
CA SER A 158 -11.20 2.16 -12.94
C SER A 158 -9.87 1.53 -12.54
N GLN A 159 -9.75 0.20 -12.68
CA GLN A 159 -8.48 -0.49 -12.45
C GLN A 159 -7.44 -0.15 -13.52
N GLU A 160 -7.81 -0.17 -14.80
CA GLU A 160 -6.90 0.22 -15.89
C GLU A 160 -6.38 1.65 -15.70
N ASP A 161 -7.24 2.57 -15.27
CA ASP A 161 -6.86 3.95 -14.95
C ASP A 161 -5.95 4.02 -13.71
N ALA A 162 -6.25 3.27 -12.66
CA ALA A 162 -5.38 3.17 -11.47
C ALA A 162 -4.00 2.61 -11.83
N ASP A 163 -3.92 1.57 -12.67
CA ASP A 163 -2.66 0.99 -13.14
C ASP A 163 -1.82 1.98 -13.95
N VAL A 164 -2.46 2.80 -14.79
CA VAL A 164 -1.79 3.89 -15.52
C VAL A 164 -1.20 4.90 -14.54
N LEU A 165 -1.99 5.34 -13.57
CA LEU A 165 -1.52 6.30 -12.56
C LEU A 165 -0.35 5.75 -11.74
N ALA A 166 -0.47 4.52 -11.27
CA ALA A 166 0.57 3.87 -10.47
C ALA A 166 1.87 3.61 -11.24
N THR A 167 1.77 3.29 -12.54
CA THR A 167 2.95 3.03 -13.38
C THR A 167 3.64 4.32 -13.80
N ASP A 168 2.87 5.33 -14.18
CA ASP A 168 3.39 6.56 -14.78
C ASP A 168 3.75 7.64 -13.73
N VAL A 169 3.33 7.49 -12.46
CA VAL A 169 3.62 8.47 -11.40
C VAL A 169 5.11 8.62 -11.15
N LEU A 170 5.87 7.52 -11.04
CA LEU A 170 7.30 7.58 -10.74
C LEU A 170 8.12 8.24 -11.87
N PRO A 171 8.00 7.88 -13.15
CA PRO A 171 8.62 8.61 -14.24
C PRO A 171 8.27 10.10 -14.24
N ARG A 172 7.01 10.46 -13.99
CA ARG A 172 6.56 11.86 -13.92
C ARG A 172 7.13 12.62 -12.73
N MET A 173 7.26 11.97 -11.56
CA MET A 173 7.92 12.57 -10.39
C MET A 173 9.37 12.92 -10.66
N MET A 174 10.06 12.14 -11.47
CA MET A 174 11.46 12.37 -11.86
C MET A 174 11.61 13.38 -13.01
N MET A 175 10.56 13.65 -13.74
CA MET A 175 10.54 14.57 -14.87
C MET A 175 10.52 16.04 -14.40
N PRO A 176 11.28 16.96 -15.01
CA PRO A 176 11.17 18.40 -14.73
C PRO A 176 9.72 18.91 -14.88
N LYS A 177 9.29 19.83 -14.00
CA LYS A 177 7.89 20.36 -14.01
C LYS A 177 7.46 20.90 -15.38
N ALA A 178 8.36 21.54 -16.12
CA ALA A 178 8.06 22.05 -17.46
C ALA A 178 7.67 20.92 -18.44
N LEU A 179 8.35 19.78 -18.37
CA LEU A 179 8.08 18.64 -19.26
C LEU A 179 6.78 17.89 -18.91
N THR A 180 6.33 17.94 -17.64
CA THR A 180 5.06 17.29 -17.25
C THR A 180 3.83 18.04 -17.79
N ARG A 181 3.98 19.29 -18.23
CA ARG A 181 2.92 20.10 -18.87
C ARG A 181 2.84 19.93 -20.38
N LEU A 182 3.86 19.35 -21.00
CA LEU A 182 3.87 19.10 -22.43
C LEU A 182 2.94 17.92 -22.79
N PRO A 183 2.30 17.90 -23.97
CA PRO A 183 1.41 16.83 -24.42
C PRO A 183 2.18 15.58 -24.86
N LEU A 184 3.13 15.12 -24.05
CA LEU A 184 3.82 13.86 -24.27
C LEU A 184 2.85 12.68 -24.07
N PRO A 185 3.00 11.56 -24.80
CA PRO A 185 2.10 10.41 -24.69
C PRO A 185 1.89 9.92 -23.24
N VAL A 186 2.94 9.89 -22.43
CA VAL A 186 2.85 9.51 -21.00
C VAL A 186 2.01 10.52 -20.21
N ASN A 187 2.16 11.82 -20.45
CA ASN A 187 1.40 12.86 -19.77
C ASN A 187 -0.08 12.83 -20.16
N VAL A 188 -0.36 12.71 -21.47
CA VAL A 188 -1.75 12.64 -21.98
C VAL A 188 -2.47 11.40 -21.44
N ARG A 189 -1.80 10.24 -21.43
CA ARG A 189 -2.35 9.00 -20.87
C ARG A 189 -2.66 9.14 -19.39
N PHE A 190 -1.70 9.63 -18.63
CA PHE A 190 -1.84 9.87 -17.19
C PHE A 190 -3.01 10.81 -16.89
N GLU A 191 -3.06 11.96 -17.56
CA GLU A 191 -4.09 12.98 -17.33
C GLU A 191 -5.49 12.44 -17.66
N ARG A 192 -5.63 11.72 -18.77
CA ARG A 192 -6.91 11.10 -19.14
C ARG A 192 -7.37 10.09 -18.10
N ALA A 193 -6.47 9.26 -17.57
CA ALA A 193 -6.79 8.30 -16.52
C ALA A 193 -7.20 9.01 -15.22
N HIS A 194 -6.44 10.04 -14.82
CA HIS A 194 -6.72 10.85 -13.65
C HIS A 194 -8.10 11.55 -13.73
N VAL A 195 -8.37 12.22 -14.83
CA VAL A 195 -9.65 12.93 -15.05
C VAL A 195 -10.83 11.95 -15.02
N ARG A 196 -10.72 10.78 -15.67
CA ARG A 196 -11.80 9.80 -15.67
C ARG A 196 -12.08 9.22 -14.29
N LEU A 197 -11.01 8.83 -13.57
CA LEU A 197 -11.15 8.24 -12.24
C LEU A 197 -11.75 9.27 -11.25
N ARG A 198 -11.29 10.51 -11.31
CA ARG A 198 -11.83 11.59 -10.50
C ARG A 198 -13.29 11.88 -10.81
N ALA A 199 -13.66 12.00 -12.08
CA ALA A 199 -15.05 12.25 -12.51
C ALA A 199 -16.00 11.11 -12.08
N MET A 200 -15.55 9.86 -12.13
CA MET A 200 -16.29 8.71 -11.62
C MET A 200 -16.60 8.86 -10.12
N ILE A 201 -15.58 9.17 -9.31
CA ILE A 201 -15.75 9.35 -7.87
C ILE A 201 -16.65 10.56 -7.56
N GLU A 202 -16.48 11.69 -8.27
CA GLU A 202 -17.33 12.87 -8.11
C GLU A 202 -18.81 12.56 -8.40
N ALA A 203 -19.08 11.77 -9.43
CA ALA A 203 -20.45 11.35 -9.76
C ALA A 203 -21.06 10.49 -8.65
N ILE A 204 -20.29 9.53 -8.10
CA ILE A 204 -20.74 8.66 -7.00
C ILE A 204 -21.01 9.49 -5.74
N VAL A 205 -20.10 10.40 -5.36
CA VAL A 205 -20.27 11.26 -4.17
C VAL A 205 -21.52 12.13 -4.30
N ARG A 206 -21.73 12.73 -5.48
CA ARG A 206 -22.93 13.55 -5.75
C ARG A 206 -24.22 12.74 -5.63
N ALA A 207 -24.30 11.60 -6.30
CA ALA A 207 -25.46 10.71 -6.22
C ALA A 207 -25.76 10.29 -4.78
N ARG A 208 -24.73 9.95 -4.00
CA ARG A 208 -24.90 9.56 -2.60
C ARG A 208 -25.39 10.70 -1.72
N ARG A 209 -24.98 11.95 -1.98
CA ARG A 209 -25.50 13.14 -1.28
C ARG A 209 -26.96 13.40 -1.58
N GLU A 210 -27.36 13.22 -2.86
CA GLU A 210 -28.75 13.40 -3.28
C GLU A 210 -29.68 12.32 -2.71
N GLU A 211 -29.23 11.07 -2.70
CA GLU A 211 -30.01 9.94 -2.15
C GLU A 211 -30.13 9.99 -0.61
N GLY A 212 -29.06 10.43 0.08
CA GLY A 212 -28.96 10.36 1.54
C GLY A 212 -28.85 8.93 2.08
N GLY A 213 -28.87 8.81 3.41
CA GLY A 213 -28.85 7.52 4.10
C GLY A 213 -27.48 6.90 4.26
N ASP A 214 -27.39 5.86 5.12
CA ASP A 214 -26.18 5.06 5.36
C ASP A 214 -26.31 3.68 4.70
N ARG A 215 -25.48 3.39 3.72
CA ARG A 215 -25.43 2.07 3.06
C ARG A 215 -24.47 1.09 3.77
N GLY A 216 -23.88 1.50 4.90
CA GLY A 216 -22.92 0.69 5.65
C GLY A 216 -21.53 0.64 5.01
N ASP A 217 -21.28 1.40 3.96
CA ASP A 217 -20.00 1.47 3.24
C ASP A 217 -19.10 2.61 3.74
N LEU A 218 -17.88 2.64 3.20
CA LEU A 218 -16.86 3.62 3.59
C LEU A 218 -17.29 5.05 3.22
N LEU A 219 -17.92 5.26 2.06
CA LEU A 219 -18.38 6.58 1.62
C LEU A 219 -19.46 7.13 2.56
N SER A 220 -20.46 6.32 2.94
CA SER A 220 -21.47 6.73 3.90
C SER A 220 -20.85 7.15 5.24
N ALA A 221 -19.86 6.40 5.72
CA ALA A 221 -19.13 6.74 6.94
C ALA A 221 -18.37 8.07 6.85
N LEU A 222 -17.78 8.38 5.69
CA LEU A 222 -17.11 9.66 5.46
C LEU A 222 -18.10 10.83 5.41
N LEU A 223 -19.22 10.63 4.71
CA LEU A 223 -20.27 11.65 4.58
C LEU A 223 -20.95 11.98 5.93
N ALA A 224 -21.00 11.01 6.83
CA ALA A 224 -21.51 11.17 8.20
C ALA A 224 -20.45 11.65 9.20
N GLY A 225 -19.17 11.77 8.77
CA GLY A 225 -18.07 12.18 9.65
C GLY A 225 -18.30 13.55 10.27
N TYR A 226 -18.15 13.65 11.59
CA TYR A 226 -18.35 14.88 12.34
C TYR A 226 -17.23 15.08 13.35
N ASP A 227 -16.69 16.29 13.41
CA ASP A 227 -15.61 16.67 14.32
C ASP A 227 -16.13 17.69 15.36
N GLU A 228 -16.29 17.24 16.59
CA GLU A 228 -16.78 18.07 17.70
C GLU A 228 -15.79 19.17 18.11
N GLU A 229 -14.49 18.96 17.88
CA GLU A 229 -13.44 19.91 18.25
C GLU A 229 -13.29 21.07 17.21
N SER A 230 -13.84 20.89 16.01
CA SER A 230 -13.84 21.91 14.95
C SER A 230 -15.06 22.84 15.06
N THR A 231 -15.03 23.96 14.34
CA THR A 231 -16.12 24.96 14.31
C THR A 231 -16.64 25.19 12.89
N GLY A 232 -17.91 25.60 12.78
CA GLY A 232 -18.52 25.96 11.50
C GLY A 232 -18.46 24.84 10.47
N ALA A 233 -18.10 25.16 9.23
CA ALA A 233 -17.99 24.24 8.11
C ALA A 233 -16.88 23.19 8.29
N ASP A 234 -15.90 23.42 9.15
CA ASP A 234 -14.78 22.50 9.41
C ASP A 234 -15.19 21.27 10.21
N ARG A 235 -16.42 21.21 10.73
CA ARG A 235 -16.96 20.05 11.45
C ARG A 235 -17.23 18.85 10.56
N THR A 236 -17.33 19.03 9.26
CA THR A 236 -17.59 17.96 8.29
C THR A 236 -16.59 18.05 7.13
N LEU A 237 -16.52 17.00 6.32
CA LEU A 237 -15.79 17.04 5.05
C LEU A 237 -16.64 17.70 3.97
N SER A 238 -16.08 18.65 3.23
CA SER A 238 -16.65 19.15 1.99
C SER A 238 -16.63 18.04 0.91
N ASP A 239 -17.47 18.16 -0.12
CA ASP A 239 -17.49 17.18 -1.22
C ASP A 239 -16.14 17.08 -1.92
N HIS A 240 -15.42 18.19 -2.07
CA HIS A 240 -14.06 18.19 -2.61
C HIS A 240 -13.08 17.39 -1.73
N GLU A 241 -13.15 17.53 -0.41
CA GLU A 241 -12.35 16.73 0.53
C GLU A 241 -12.73 15.25 0.46
N VAL A 242 -14.03 14.93 0.44
CA VAL A 242 -14.51 13.54 0.29
C VAL A 242 -13.95 12.92 -0.99
N VAL A 243 -14.05 13.59 -2.13
CA VAL A 243 -13.52 13.12 -3.42
C VAL A 243 -12.01 12.88 -3.34
N ASN A 244 -11.24 13.79 -2.74
CA ASN A 244 -9.79 13.62 -2.58
C ASN A 244 -9.45 12.43 -1.68
N GLN A 245 -10.21 12.20 -0.58
CA GLN A 245 -10.03 11.04 0.28
C GLN A 245 -10.35 9.75 -0.47
N MET A 246 -11.50 9.69 -1.16
CA MET A 246 -11.94 8.51 -1.90
C MET A 246 -10.99 8.15 -3.04
N LEU A 247 -10.49 9.14 -3.80
CA LEU A 247 -9.46 8.94 -4.82
C LEU A 247 -8.18 8.34 -4.20
N THR A 248 -7.76 8.88 -3.06
CA THR A 248 -6.59 8.37 -2.34
C THR A 248 -6.79 6.95 -1.86
N PHE A 249 -7.95 6.64 -1.26
CA PHE A 249 -8.25 5.29 -0.79
C PHE A 249 -8.33 4.29 -1.92
N HIS A 250 -8.93 4.66 -3.06
CA HIS A 250 -8.99 3.82 -4.24
C HIS A 250 -7.60 3.47 -4.78
N LEU A 251 -6.72 4.46 -4.95
CA LEU A 251 -5.35 4.24 -5.45
C LEU A 251 -4.45 3.51 -4.43
N ALA A 252 -4.49 3.91 -3.16
CA ALA A 252 -3.61 3.35 -2.14
C ALA A 252 -4.05 1.98 -1.65
N GLY A 253 -5.36 1.72 -1.58
CA GLY A 253 -5.91 0.48 -1.03
C GLY A 253 -5.84 -0.69 -2.00
N SER A 254 -6.18 -0.50 -3.28
CA SER A 254 -6.19 -1.60 -4.25
C SER A 254 -4.78 -2.10 -4.57
N GLU A 255 -3.85 -1.22 -4.91
CA GLU A 255 -2.54 -1.63 -5.40
C GLU A 255 -1.65 -2.26 -4.32
N THR A 256 -1.66 -1.71 -3.11
CA THR A 256 -0.83 -2.23 -2.02
C THR A 256 -1.23 -3.63 -1.58
N THR A 257 -2.53 -3.90 -1.47
CA THR A 257 -3.05 -5.24 -1.14
C THR A 257 -2.79 -6.23 -2.28
N ALA A 258 -3.04 -5.84 -3.52
CA ALA A 258 -2.76 -6.66 -4.71
C ALA A 258 -1.31 -7.13 -4.77
N VAL A 259 -0.37 -6.20 -4.58
CA VAL A 259 1.07 -6.48 -4.59
C VAL A 259 1.48 -7.37 -3.42
N THR A 260 0.90 -7.16 -2.23
CA THR A 260 1.14 -8.01 -1.06
C THR A 260 0.70 -9.44 -1.34
N LEU A 261 -0.50 -9.64 -1.88
CA LEU A 261 -1.00 -10.96 -2.26
C LEU A 261 -0.15 -11.63 -3.34
N ALA A 262 0.24 -10.88 -4.37
CA ALA A 262 1.09 -11.41 -5.43
C ALA A 262 2.45 -11.89 -4.91
N TRP A 263 3.09 -11.12 -4.02
CA TRP A 263 4.34 -11.54 -3.37
C TRP A 263 4.12 -12.71 -2.40
N ALA A 264 3.01 -12.75 -1.66
CA ALA A 264 2.69 -13.86 -0.77
C ALA A 264 2.56 -15.17 -1.56
N LEU A 265 1.81 -15.19 -2.65
CA LEU A 265 1.65 -16.37 -3.51
C LEU A 265 2.99 -16.83 -4.11
N HIS A 266 3.84 -15.89 -4.55
CA HIS A 266 5.20 -16.20 -5.01
C HIS A 266 6.05 -16.86 -3.91
N LEU A 267 6.03 -16.28 -2.71
CA LEU A 267 6.84 -16.78 -1.58
C LEU A 267 6.35 -18.15 -1.10
N ILE A 268 5.04 -18.36 -1.01
CA ILE A 268 4.44 -19.65 -0.64
C ILE A 268 4.86 -20.74 -1.63
N ALA A 269 4.77 -20.50 -2.92
CA ALA A 269 5.15 -21.46 -3.96
C ALA A 269 6.64 -21.86 -3.93
N ARG A 270 7.50 -21.03 -3.31
CA ARG A 270 8.92 -21.31 -3.10
C ARG A 270 9.24 -21.99 -1.77
N HIS A 271 8.25 -22.12 -0.88
CA HIS A 271 8.42 -22.66 0.47
C HIS A 271 7.38 -23.77 0.73
N PRO A 272 7.58 -24.99 0.21
CA PRO A 272 6.60 -26.08 0.29
C PRO A 272 6.24 -26.52 1.72
N ASP A 273 7.11 -26.27 2.68
CA ASP A 273 6.86 -26.51 4.11
C ASP A 273 5.83 -25.54 4.66
N VAL A 274 5.94 -24.26 4.33
CA VAL A 274 4.96 -23.22 4.69
C VAL A 274 3.65 -23.48 3.95
N GLU A 275 3.70 -23.83 2.65
CA GLU A 275 2.50 -24.17 1.85
C GLU A 275 1.69 -25.29 2.52
N ARG A 276 2.32 -26.41 2.88
CA ARG A 276 1.63 -27.54 3.55
C ARG A 276 0.97 -27.14 4.87
N ARG A 277 1.67 -26.38 5.70
CA ARG A 277 1.13 -25.88 6.99
C ARG A 277 -0.05 -24.93 6.77
N LEU A 278 0.06 -24.05 5.78
CA LEU A 278 -0.99 -23.10 5.42
C LEU A 278 -2.24 -23.84 4.93
N HIS A 279 -2.07 -24.87 4.07
CA HIS A 279 -3.16 -25.72 3.64
C HIS A 279 -3.84 -26.42 4.84
N ALA A 280 -3.06 -26.97 5.78
CA ALA A 280 -3.61 -27.61 6.97
C ALA A 280 -4.43 -26.64 7.84
N GLU A 281 -3.97 -25.38 8.01
CA GLU A 281 -4.73 -24.36 8.73
C GLU A 281 -6.06 -24.04 8.05
N VAL A 282 -6.03 -23.74 6.75
CA VAL A 282 -7.26 -23.34 6.04
C VAL A 282 -8.25 -24.52 5.91
N ASP A 283 -7.78 -25.75 5.78
CA ASP A 283 -8.64 -26.94 5.75
C ASP A 283 -9.34 -27.13 7.10
N ALA A 284 -8.62 -26.93 8.22
CA ALA A 284 -9.17 -27.05 9.56
C ALA A 284 -10.17 -25.91 9.88
N VAL A 285 -9.89 -24.68 9.46
CA VAL A 285 -10.70 -23.51 9.79
C VAL A 285 -11.87 -23.35 8.83
N LEU A 286 -11.65 -23.54 7.53
CA LEU A 286 -12.62 -23.19 6.49
C LEU A 286 -13.42 -24.38 5.97
N ALA A 287 -12.91 -25.60 6.05
CA ALA A 287 -13.56 -26.79 5.51
C ALA A 287 -14.07 -26.60 4.06
N GLY A 288 -13.28 -25.97 3.19
CA GLY A 288 -13.59 -25.71 1.79
C GLY A 288 -14.45 -24.48 1.49
N ARG A 289 -14.97 -23.78 2.50
CA ARG A 289 -15.71 -22.51 2.30
C ARG A 289 -14.77 -21.30 2.12
N THR A 290 -15.31 -20.20 1.63
CA THR A 290 -14.62 -18.92 1.60
C THR A 290 -14.45 -18.38 3.02
N ALA A 291 -13.30 -17.76 3.30
CA ALA A 291 -13.02 -17.13 4.59
C ALA A 291 -13.95 -15.93 4.85
N GLY A 292 -14.45 -15.83 6.07
CA GLY A 292 -15.27 -14.72 6.54
C GLY A 292 -14.59 -13.91 7.67
N PRO A 293 -15.16 -12.75 8.05
CA PRO A 293 -14.54 -11.90 9.08
C PRO A 293 -14.36 -12.60 10.43
N GLY A 294 -15.26 -13.53 10.79
CA GLY A 294 -15.16 -14.33 12.00
C GLY A 294 -13.99 -15.34 12.01
N ASP A 295 -13.42 -15.66 10.86
CA ASP A 295 -12.32 -16.64 10.74
C ASP A 295 -10.94 -16.01 10.95
N VAL A 296 -10.81 -14.68 10.82
CA VAL A 296 -9.53 -13.96 10.83
C VAL A 296 -8.70 -14.30 12.08
N ALA A 297 -9.35 -14.42 13.23
CA ALA A 297 -8.66 -14.76 14.48
C ALA A 297 -8.10 -16.17 14.51
N ALA A 298 -8.72 -17.15 13.81
CA ALA A 298 -8.27 -18.52 13.71
C ALA A 298 -7.25 -18.77 12.58
N LEU A 299 -7.13 -17.85 11.62
CA LEU A 299 -6.19 -17.90 10.49
C LEU A 299 -4.82 -17.31 10.88
N GLU A 300 -4.21 -17.83 11.95
CA GLU A 300 -3.01 -17.26 12.55
C GLU A 300 -1.79 -17.35 11.62
N LEU A 301 -1.54 -18.52 11.03
CA LEU A 301 -0.41 -18.72 10.10
C LEU A 301 -0.61 -17.89 8.83
N THR A 302 -1.84 -17.81 8.31
CA THR A 302 -2.17 -16.94 7.18
C THR A 302 -1.82 -15.48 7.48
N GLY A 303 -2.18 -14.96 8.64
CA GLY A 303 -1.81 -13.62 9.10
C GLY A 303 -0.29 -13.42 9.24
N ARG A 304 0.43 -14.44 9.75
CA ARG A 304 1.90 -14.43 9.84
C ARG A 304 2.56 -14.42 8.46
N VAL A 305 2.03 -15.18 7.50
CA VAL A 305 2.49 -15.21 6.10
C VAL A 305 2.34 -13.82 5.46
N ILE A 306 1.20 -13.16 5.62
CA ILE A 306 1.00 -11.79 5.14
C ILE A 306 1.99 -10.82 5.81
N THR A 307 2.18 -10.93 7.12
CA THR A 307 3.10 -10.06 7.87
C THR A 307 4.55 -10.24 7.42
N GLU A 308 5.00 -11.48 7.22
CA GLU A 308 6.34 -11.78 6.72
C GLU A 308 6.54 -11.33 5.27
N THR A 309 5.49 -11.44 4.46
CA THR A 309 5.49 -10.89 3.10
C THR A 309 5.68 -9.37 3.12
N LEU A 310 4.96 -8.66 3.98
CA LEU A 310 5.11 -7.21 4.15
C LEU A 310 6.50 -6.83 4.65
N ARG A 311 7.14 -7.65 5.47
CA ARG A 311 8.53 -7.43 5.89
C ARG A 311 9.50 -7.56 4.71
N LEU A 312 9.43 -8.66 3.99
CA LEU A 312 10.36 -8.96 2.88
C LEU A 312 10.11 -8.10 1.64
N ARG A 313 8.86 -7.73 1.40
CA ARG A 313 8.38 -7.08 0.17
C ARG A 313 7.35 -6.00 0.47
N SER A 314 7.69 -5.05 1.36
CA SER A 314 6.82 -3.89 1.62
C SER A 314 6.42 -3.22 0.31
N PRO A 315 5.13 -3.09 -0.01
CA PRO A 315 4.69 -2.40 -1.23
C PRO A 315 5.21 -0.98 -1.29
N VAL A 316 4.98 -0.20 -0.24
CA VAL A 316 5.51 1.17 -0.11
C VAL A 316 6.96 1.09 0.36
N TYR A 317 7.86 1.45 -0.53
CA TYR A 317 9.31 1.28 -0.33
C TYR A 317 10.06 2.56 0.01
N VAL A 318 9.47 3.72 -0.23
CA VAL A 318 10.01 5.04 0.16
C VAL A 318 8.87 5.99 0.50
N LEU A 319 9.01 6.68 1.62
CA LEU A 319 8.15 7.79 2.00
C LEU A 319 9.02 9.01 2.36
N THR A 320 8.51 10.21 2.16
CA THR A 320 9.25 11.44 2.38
C THR A 320 8.65 12.32 3.48
N ARG A 321 9.50 13.14 4.05
CA ARG A 321 9.17 14.24 4.98
C ARG A 321 10.00 15.45 4.60
N GLU A 322 9.56 16.63 5.03
CA GLU A 322 10.32 17.86 4.99
C GLU A 322 10.52 18.39 6.41
N VAL A 323 11.71 18.84 6.70
CA VAL A 323 12.04 19.49 7.96
C VAL A 323 11.47 20.91 7.94
N THR A 324 10.56 21.25 8.87
CA THR A 324 9.85 22.54 8.90
C THR A 324 10.61 23.63 9.64
N ALA A 325 11.50 23.28 10.52
CA ALA A 325 12.36 24.19 11.30
C ALA A 325 13.73 23.54 11.53
N ASP A 326 14.76 24.36 11.72
CA ASP A 326 16.08 23.86 12.05
C ASP A 326 16.03 22.91 13.26
N THR A 327 16.58 21.72 13.10
CA THR A 327 16.53 20.66 14.12
C THR A 327 17.74 19.76 14.02
N GLU A 328 17.76 18.73 14.87
CA GLU A 328 18.79 17.70 14.86
C GLU A 328 18.16 16.31 14.80
N LEU A 329 18.80 15.38 14.09
CA LEU A 329 18.43 13.97 14.08
C LEU A 329 19.68 13.09 14.21
N GLY A 330 19.75 12.31 15.30
CA GLY A 330 20.90 11.44 15.54
C GLY A 330 22.25 12.16 15.64
N GLY A 331 22.30 13.35 16.26
CA GLY A 331 23.50 14.16 16.37
C GLY A 331 23.88 14.94 15.11
N HIS A 332 23.02 14.93 14.08
CA HIS A 332 23.26 15.64 12.82
C HIS A 332 22.31 16.83 12.65
N PRO A 333 22.82 18.04 12.43
CA PRO A 333 21.97 19.21 12.19
C PRO A 333 21.25 19.09 10.85
N LEU A 334 19.96 19.40 10.87
CA LEU A 334 19.06 19.39 9.72
C LEU A 334 18.41 20.76 9.57
N PRO A 335 18.85 21.60 8.64
CA PRO A 335 18.20 22.87 8.34
C PRO A 335 16.76 22.68 7.85
N ALA A 336 15.92 23.67 8.08
CA ALA A 336 14.59 23.76 7.50
C ALA A 336 14.65 23.57 5.97
N GLY A 337 13.63 22.93 5.38
CA GLY A 337 13.59 22.57 3.97
C GLY A 337 14.40 21.31 3.61
N THR A 338 15.08 20.66 4.57
CA THR A 338 15.75 19.39 4.32
C THR A 338 14.70 18.31 4.01
N VAL A 339 14.85 17.63 2.87
CA VAL A 339 14.02 16.48 2.52
C VAL A 339 14.61 15.23 3.17
N LEU A 340 13.81 14.58 4.02
CA LEU A 340 14.08 13.26 4.54
C LEU A 340 13.31 12.21 3.72
N ALA A 341 13.91 11.06 3.54
CA ALA A 341 13.24 9.87 3.04
C ALA A 341 13.45 8.73 4.05
N TYR A 342 12.49 7.86 4.20
CA TYR A 342 12.68 6.61 4.92
C TYR A 342 12.13 5.45 4.09
N SER A 343 12.71 4.28 4.30
CA SER A 343 12.30 3.05 3.63
C SER A 343 12.12 1.95 4.67
N PRO A 344 11.04 1.19 4.63
CA PRO A 344 10.92 -0.02 5.44
C PRO A 344 12.03 -1.04 5.14
N TYR A 345 12.50 -1.10 3.90
CA TYR A 345 13.39 -2.17 3.43
C TYR A 345 14.70 -2.27 4.22
N PRO A 346 15.50 -1.20 4.43
CA PRO A 346 16.70 -1.27 5.28
C PRO A 346 16.42 -1.74 6.70
N ILE A 347 15.31 -1.29 7.30
CA ILE A 347 14.91 -1.65 8.67
C ILE A 347 14.51 -3.12 8.72
N HIS A 348 13.67 -3.56 7.81
CA HIS A 348 13.15 -4.93 7.75
C HIS A 348 14.21 -5.98 7.38
N HIS A 349 15.34 -5.54 6.77
CA HIS A 349 16.44 -6.41 6.38
C HIS A 349 17.71 -6.18 7.21
N ASN A 350 17.59 -5.50 8.36
CA ASN A 350 18.66 -5.39 9.33
C ASN A 350 18.76 -6.69 10.14
N ALA A 351 19.93 -7.33 10.14
CA ALA A 351 20.18 -8.59 10.82
C ALA A 351 20.10 -8.49 12.35
N ASP A 352 20.40 -7.30 12.92
CA ASP A 352 20.29 -7.06 14.36
C ASP A 352 18.83 -7.03 14.83
N LEU A 353 17.90 -6.63 13.94
CA LEU A 353 16.48 -6.56 14.22
C LEU A 353 15.74 -7.84 13.80
N HIS A 354 16.20 -8.49 12.74
CA HIS A 354 15.61 -9.67 12.14
C HIS A 354 16.71 -10.68 11.80
N PRO A 355 17.01 -11.65 12.67
CA PRO A 355 17.96 -12.73 12.35
C PRO A 355 17.58 -13.42 11.02
N ASP A 356 18.58 -13.74 10.19
CA ASP A 356 18.38 -14.26 8.83
C ASP A 356 17.38 -13.45 8.00
N PRO A 357 17.64 -12.13 7.77
CA PRO A 357 16.65 -11.19 7.28
C PRO A 357 16.15 -11.49 5.85
N GLN A 358 16.86 -12.30 5.08
CA GLN A 358 16.45 -12.73 3.73
C GLN A 358 15.57 -13.96 3.72
N ARG A 359 15.51 -14.70 4.83
CA ARG A 359 14.69 -15.92 4.94
C ARG A 359 13.23 -15.54 5.09
N PHE A 360 12.36 -16.22 4.33
CA PHE A 360 10.92 -16.17 4.52
C PHE A 360 10.55 -17.10 5.68
N ASP A 361 10.24 -16.54 6.81
CA ASP A 361 9.96 -17.25 8.05
C ASP A 361 8.74 -16.67 8.77
N PRO A 362 7.52 -17.17 8.47
CA PRO A 362 6.30 -16.72 9.15
C PRO A 362 6.31 -16.93 10.67
N ASP A 363 7.13 -17.87 11.20
CA ASP A 363 7.21 -18.13 12.64
C ASP A 363 7.95 -17.03 13.41
N ARG A 364 8.62 -16.12 12.70
CA ARG A 364 9.13 -14.87 13.26
C ARG A 364 8.05 -14.05 13.96
N TRP A 365 6.81 -14.18 13.51
CA TRP A 365 5.64 -13.45 14.00
C TRP A 365 4.85 -14.21 15.06
N ASP A 366 5.37 -15.31 15.55
CA ASP A 366 4.83 -15.97 16.73
C ASP A 366 4.80 -14.97 17.89
N PRO A 367 3.67 -14.87 18.65
CA PRO A 367 3.56 -13.95 19.77
C PRO A 367 4.71 -14.04 20.79
N ALA A 368 5.28 -15.26 20.96
CA ALA A 368 6.42 -15.49 21.85
C ALA A 368 7.78 -14.98 21.29
N ARG A 369 7.86 -14.70 19.98
CA ARG A 369 9.12 -14.31 19.30
C ARG A 369 9.04 -12.96 18.59
N LYS A 370 7.89 -12.29 18.64
CA LYS A 370 7.58 -11.09 17.88
C LYS A 370 8.65 -10.02 18.03
N PRO A 371 9.19 -9.47 16.93
CA PRO A 371 10.15 -8.39 16.95
C PRO A 371 9.61 -7.11 17.61
N ALA A 372 10.52 -6.25 18.08
CA ALA A 372 10.15 -4.96 18.64
C ALA A 372 9.37 -4.11 17.62
N ARG A 373 8.48 -3.23 18.12
CA ARG A 373 7.59 -2.43 17.26
C ARG A 373 8.33 -1.56 16.22
N HIS A 374 9.50 -1.05 16.58
CA HIS A 374 10.32 -0.22 15.69
C HIS A 374 11.01 -1.02 14.57
N ALA A 375 11.09 -2.35 14.72
CA ALA A 375 11.68 -3.23 13.72
C ALA A 375 10.73 -3.54 12.55
N PHE A 376 9.42 -3.20 12.67
CA PHE A 376 8.43 -3.50 11.65
C PHE A 376 7.52 -2.30 11.38
N VAL A 377 7.71 -1.67 10.22
CA VAL A 377 7.09 -0.37 9.87
C VAL A 377 6.47 -0.33 8.45
N PRO A 378 5.78 -1.40 7.98
CA PRO A 378 5.23 -1.40 6.62
C PRO A 378 4.11 -0.37 6.45
N PHE A 379 3.45 0.02 7.53
CA PHE A 379 2.37 1.01 7.59
C PHE A 379 2.82 2.36 8.18
N ALA A 380 4.12 2.61 8.26
CA ALA A 380 4.70 3.71 9.04
C ALA A 380 4.30 3.65 10.52
N ASN A 381 4.52 4.73 11.28
CA ASN A 381 4.19 4.82 12.70
C ASN A 381 3.78 6.25 13.08
N GLY A 382 3.41 6.46 14.36
CA GLY A 382 3.02 7.78 14.90
C GLY A 382 1.68 8.27 14.39
N ALA A 383 1.47 9.58 14.44
CA ALA A 383 0.22 10.22 14.04
C ALA A 383 -0.13 9.97 12.55
N ARG A 384 0.90 9.83 11.71
CA ARG A 384 0.78 9.61 10.25
C ARG A 384 0.76 8.12 9.86
N LYS A 385 0.57 7.20 10.81
CA LYS A 385 0.40 5.78 10.51
C LYS A 385 -0.77 5.54 9.55
N CYS A 386 -0.64 4.57 8.66
CA CYS A 386 -1.72 4.19 7.73
C CYS A 386 -3.04 4.01 8.47
N ILE A 387 -4.09 4.66 7.98
CA ILE A 387 -5.43 4.57 8.57
C ILE A 387 -6.10 3.22 8.26
N GLY A 388 -5.75 2.63 7.11
CA GLY A 388 -6.30 1.37 6.60
C GLY A 388 -5.48 0.13 6.98
N ASP A 389 -4.56 0.20 7.95
CA ASP A 389 -3.68 -0.93 8.29
C ASP A 389 -4.44 -2.21 8.65
N LYS A 390 -5.43 -2.11 9.53
CA LYS A 390 -6.28 -3.25 9.94
C LYS A 390 -7.19 -3.73 8.82
N PHE A 391 -7.73 -2.79 8.02
CA PHE A 391 -8.55 -3.09 6.86
C PHE A 391 -7.75 -3.92 5.84
N SER A 392 -6.55 -3.45 5.46
CA SER A 392 -5.68 -4.12 4.50
C SER A 392 -5.21 -5.50 4.99
N LEU A 393 -4.88 -5.64 6.28
CA LEU A 393 -4.50 -6.94 6.85
C LEU A 393 -5.67 -7.92 6.85
N MET A 394 -6.89 -7.49 7.17
CA MET A 394 -8.09 -8.33 7.10
C MET A 394 -8.35 -8.76 5.66
N GLU A 395 -8.37 -7.83 4.72
CA GLU A 395 -8.56 -8.12 3.29
C GLU A 395 -7.54 -9.14 2.77
N ALA A 396 -6.26 -8.90 3.03
CA ALA A 396 -5.19 -9.79 2.59
C ALA A 396 -5.28 -11.19 3.22
N THR A 397 -5.67 -11.28 4.50
CA THR A 397 -5.86 -12.56 5.19
C THR A 397 -7.03 -13.34 4.61
N LEU A 398 -8.19 -12.69 4.43
CA LEU A 398 -9.38 -13.32 3.84
C LEU A 398 -9.12 -13.79 2.40
N ALA A 399 -8.46 -12.95 1.60
CA ALA A 399 -8.13 -13.28 0.22
C ALA A 399 -7.15 -14.45 0.12
N LEU A 400 -6.03 -14.39 0.86
CA LEU A 400 -5.03 -15.45 0.85
C LEU A 400 -5.63 -16.79 1.34
N ALA A 401 -6.35 -16.79 2.46
CA ALA A 401 -6.99 -17.98 3.00
C ALA A 401 -7.98 -18.61 2.02
N SER A 402 -8.82 -17.78 1.38
CA SER A 402 -9.81 -18.26 0.40
C SER A 402 -9.15 -18.82 -0.86
N ILE A 403 -8.07 -18.20 -1.34
CA ILE A 403 -7.30 -18.68 -2.48
C ILE A 403 -6.69 -20.04 -2.16
N VAL A 404 -5.92 -20.14 -1.07
CA VAL A 404 -5.19 -21.39 -0.74
C VAL A 404 -6.09 -22.50 -0.22
N ALA A 405 -7.32 -22.21 0.23
CA ALA A 405 -8.30 -23.24 0.55
C ALA A 405 -8.75 -24.04 -0.68
N ARG A 406 -8.84 -23.39 -1.83
CA ARG A 406 -9.37 -23.99 -3.08
C ARG A 406 -8.30 -24.32 -4.10
N TRP A 407 -7.22 -23.55 -4.13
CA TRP A 407 -6.25 -23.56 -5.21
C TRP A 407 -4.82 -23.70 -4.69
N ARG A 408 -4.04 -24.45 -5.43
CA ARG A 408 -2.59 -24.45 -5.35
C ARG A 408 -2.03 -23.69 -6.53
N LEU A 409 -1.13 -22.71 -6.28
CA LEU A 409 -0.51 -21.92 -7.33
C LEU A 409 0.98 -22.26 -7.43
N GLN A 410 1.42 -22.64 -8.62
CA GLN A 410 2.81 -22.96 -8.92
C GLN A 410 3.34 -22.11 -10.06
N HIS A 411 4.61 -21.72 -9.99
CA HIS A 411 5.24 -20.99 -11.10
C HIS A 411 5.14 -21.81 -12.40
N VAL A 412 4.94 -21.11 -13.52
CA VAL A 412 5.16 -21.75 -14.82
C VAL A 412 6.64 -22.07 -14.99
N PRO A 413 7.04 -23.11 -15.73
CA PRO A 413 8.44 -23.47 -15.93
C PRO A 413 9.28 -22.28 -16.38
N GLY A 414 10.40 -22.03 -15.69
CA GLY A 414 11.29 -20.88 -15.91
C GLY A 414 10.77 -19.53 -15.38
N GLY A 415 9.66 -19.52 -14.64
CA GLY A 415 9.06 -18.32 -14.05
C GLY A 415 9.40 -18.07 -12.57
N GLU A 416 10.35 -18.81 -12.01
CA GLU A 416 10.69 -18.79 -10.58
C GLU A 416 11.54 -17.56 -10.17
N ASP A 417 12.33 -17.01 -11.09
CA ASP A 417 13.16 -15.80 -10.85
C ASP A 417 12.33 -14.52 -11.04
N VAL A 418 11.53 -14.20 -10.04
CA VAL A 418 10.66 -13.02 -10.05
C VAL A 418 11.39 -11.82 -9.47
N ARG A 419 11.65 -10.81 -10.31
CA ARG A 419 12.37 -9.60 -9.91
C ARG A 419 11.40 -8.50 -9.48
N PRO A 420 11.78 -7.71 -8.45
CA PRO A 420 11.02 -6.52 -8.09
C PRO A 420 11.18 -5.43 -9.15
N ALA A 421 10.11 -4.71 -9.43
CA ALA A 421 10.10 -3.52 -10.28
C ALA A 421 9.54 -2.33 -9.51
N ALA A 422 10.24 -1.18 -9.61
CA ALA A 422 9.79 0.06 -9.00
C ALA A 422 8.68 0.70 -9.85
N ALA A 423 7.59 1.02 -9.18
CA ALA A 423 6.49 1.84 -9.65
C ALA A 423 6.05 2.72 -8.48
N ALA A 424 4.78 3.08 -8.34
CA ALA A 424 4.26 3.66 -7.08
C ALA A 424 4.54 2.73 -5.89
N VAL A 425 4.50 1.42 -6.13
CA VAL A 425 4.87 0.35 -5.19
C VAL A 425 5.89 -0.61 -5.82
N ILE A 426 6.49 -1.49 -5.02
CA ILE A 426 7.40 -2.55 -5.51
C ILE A 426 6.59 -3.75 -5.97
N ARG A 427 6.40 -3.86 -7.28
CA ARG A 427 5.63 -4.94 -7.93
C ARG A 427 6.52 -6.15 -8.27
N PRO A 428 6.00 -7.40 -8.26
CA PRO A 428 6.65 -8.53 -8.90
C PRO A 428 6.57 -8.38 -10.42
N ARG A 429 7.71 -8.54 -11.10
CA ARG A 429 7.78 -8.43 -12.56
C ARG A 429 7.51 -9.78 -13.21
N ARG A 430 6.46 -9.86 -14.06
CA ARG A 430 6.14 -11.05 -14.85
C ARG A 430 5.89 -12.32 -14.02
N LEU A 431 5.11 -12.21 -12.95
CA LEU A 431 4.72 -13.36 -12.15
C LEU A 431 3.53 -14.08 -12.81
N ARG A 432 3.80 -15.23 -13.45
CA ARG A 432 2.76 -16.11 -13.99
C ARG A 432 2.75 -17.43 -13.21
N MET A 433 1.57 -17.85 -12.78
CA MET A 433 1.41 -19.08 -12.02
C MET A 433 0.27 -19.92 -12.58
N ARG A 434 0.45 -21.24 -12.55
CA ARG A 434 -0.59 -22.23 -12.88
C ARG A 434 -1.41 -22.50 -11.63
N VAL A 435 -2.71 -22.48 -11.80
CA VAL A 435 -3.69 -22.82 -10.76
C VAL A 435 -4.00 -24.31 -10.87
N THR A 436 -3.99 -25.04 -9.75
CA THR A 436 -4.42 -26.42 -9.65
C THR A 436 -5.46 -26.55 -8.55
N SER A 437 -6.60 -27.17 -8.86
CA SER A 437 -7.65 -27.39 -7.87
C SER A 437 -7.16 -28.27 -6.72
N ARG A 438 -7.50 -27.91 -5.48
CA ARG A 438 -7.29 -28.72 -4.28
C ARG A 438 -8.54 -29.51 -3.88
N VAL A 439 -9.69 -29.12 -4.44
CA VAL A 439 -10.98 -29.78 -4.21
C VAL A 439 -11.21 -30.72 -5.38
N SER A 440 -11.24 -31.99 -5.11
CA SER A 440 -11.60 -33.03 -6.08
C SER A 440 -13.12 -33.24 -6.12
#